data_d16acba18f97f9a1264125ff5bcdae79
#
_entry.id   d16acba18f97f9a1264125ff5bcdae79
#
_cell.length_a   1.000
_cell.length_b   1.000
_cell.length_c   1.000
_cell.angle_alpha   90.00
_cell.angle_beta   90.00
_cell.angle_gamma   90.00
#
_symmetry.space_group_name_H-M   'P 1'
#
loop_
_entity.id
_entity.type
_entity.pdbx_description
1 polymer ?
#
loop_
_entity_poly.entity_id
_entity_poly.type
_entity_poly.pdbx_seq_one_letter_code
_entity_poly.pdbx_strand_id
1 'polypeptide(L)'
;MMLPERRELFPKLALLLGVAASGAVTPAAAQTPSKRFIKRESAERSGYSQAVVTQGGRTIWLAGHTGAVDASGKSLAGDLDAQVHAVFAALSGTLAEAGGKLSDMVTMTVFLTDPRNHRRFTELRRQILGENFPASAAIYISHLANPDALLEIQAAAVVA
;
A
#
# COMPACT_ATOMS: atom_id res chain seq x y z
N MET A 1 -72.01 9.09 -38.28
CA MET A 1 -71.30 7.95 -37.79
C MET A 1 -70.33 8.47 -36.72
N MET A 2 -70.82 8.51 -35.45
CA MET A 2 -70.15 9.11 -34.30
C MET A 2 -69.20 8.06 -33.63
N LEU A 3 -68.00 8.44 -33.44
CA LEU A 3 -66.98 7.61 -32.68
C LEU A 3 -67.28 7.74 -31.20
N PRO A 4 -67.14 6.66 -30.37
CA PRO A 4 -67.41 6.74 -28.96
C PRO A 4 -66.19 7.32 -28.20
N GLU A 5 -66.47 8.16 -27.19
CA GLU A 5 -65.55 8.75 -26.24
C GLU A 5 -64.81 7.67 -25.44
N ARG A 6 -63.49 7.81 -25.38
CA ARG A 6 -62.65 7.05 -24.47
C ARG A 6 -62.77 7.63 -23.04
N ARG A 7 -63.45 6.92 -22.16
CA ARG A 7 -63.47 7.18 -20.73
C ARG A 7 -62.08 6.89 -20.16
N GLU A 8 -61.47 7.90 -19.60
CA GLU A 8 -60.23 7.81 -18.85
C GLU A 8 -60.46 7.06 -17.53
N LEU A 9 -59.87 5.88 -17.40
CA LEU A 9 -59.76 5.14 -16.13
C LEU A 9 -58.36 5.40 -15.55
N PHE A 10 -58.19 6.46 -14.77
CA PHE A 10 -57.02 6.59 -13.91
C PHE A 10 -57.44 6.22 -12.49
N PRO A 11 -56.91 5.13 -11.90
CA PRO A 11 -57.06 4.88 -10.47
C PRO A 11 -56.24 5.89 -9.68
N LYS A 12 -56.84 6.53 -8.71
CA LYS A 12 -56.20 7.40 -7.73
C LYS A 12 -55.18 6.59 -6.95
N LEU A 13 -53.90 6.79 -7.29
CA LEU A 13 -52.77 6.21 -6.52
C LEU A 13 -52.63 7.00 -5.23
N ALA A 14 -53.01 6.40 -4.10
CA ALA A 14 -52.81 6.96 -2.79
C ALA A 14 -51.29 7.01 -2.51
N LEU A 15 -50.75 8.23 -2.38
CA LEU A 15 -49.36 8.48 -2.01
C LEU A 15 -49.18 8.15 -0.52
N LEU A 16 -48.70 6.93 -0.20
CA LEU A 16 -48.23 6.58 1.12
C LEU A 16 -46.89 7.30 1.33
N LEU A 17 -46.89 8.39 2.09
CA LEU A 17 -45.72 9.03 2.63
C LEU A 17 -45.05 8.06 3.64
N GLY A 18 -44.15 7.25 3.14
CA GLY A 18 -43.21 6.47 3.99
C GLY A 18 -42.26 7.43 4.67
N VAL A 19 -42.36 7.58 5.99
CA VAL A 19 -41.35 8.23 6.82
C VAL A 19 -40.07 7.38 6.73
N ALA A 20 -39.14 7.81 5.92
CA ALA A 20 -37.79 7.22 5.91
C ALA A 20 -37.14 7.58 7.25
N ALA A 21 -37.06 6.61 8.16
CA ALA A 21 -36.21 6.72 9.34
C ALA A 21 -34.78 6.84 8.85
N SER A 22 -34.23 8.05 8.88
CA SER A 22 -32.81 8.32 8.65
C SER A 22 -32.03 7.67 9.82
N GLY A 23 -31.71 6.40 9.68
CA GLY A 23 -30.75 5.75 10.57
C GLY A 23 -29.43 6.47 10.45
N ALA A 24 -29.07 7.27 11.44
CA ALA A 24 -27.73 7.83 11.54
C ALA A 24 -26.73 6.67 11.57
N VAL A 25 -26.02 6.46 10.47
CA VAL A 25 -24.89 5.53 10.44
C VAL A 25 -23.81 6.16 11.31
N THR A 26 -23.74 5.74 12.58
CA THR A 26 -22.64 6.11 13.46
C THR A 26 -21.35 5.61 12.78
N PRO A 27 -20.37 6.48 12.49
CA PRO A 27 -19.11 5.99 11.96
C PRO A 27 -18.51 5.01 12.97
N ALA A 28 -18.24 3.79 12.51
CA ALA A 28 -17.57 2.81 13.36
C ALA A 28 -16.26 3.43 13.83
N ALA A 29 -16.05 3.46 15.15
CA ALA A 29 -14.80 3.95 15.71
C ALA A 29 -13.65 3.21 15.03
N ALA A 30 -12.67 3.98 14.52
CA ALA A 30 -11.51 3.42 13.84
C ALA A 30 -10.80 2.45 14.81
N GLN A 31 -10.90 1.17 14.53
CA GLN A 31 -10.25 0.15 15.36
C GLN A 31 -8.74 0.24 15.12
N THR A 32 -7.98 0.34 16.21
CA THR A 32 -6.51 0.24 16.13
C THR A 32 -6.15 -1.08 15.44
N PRO A 33 -5.42 -1.06 14.32
CA PRO A 33 -5.10 -2.28 13.61
C PRO A 33 -4.21 -3.19 14.44
N SER A 34 -4.51 -4.48 14.43
CA SER A 34 -3.59 -5.48 14.94
C SER A 34 -2.79 -6.07 13.78
N LYS A 35 -1.50 -6.36 14.03
CA LYS A 35 -0.59 -6.97 13.06
C LYS A 35 0.11 -8.14 13.73
N ARG A 36 0.05 -9.32 13.12
CA ARG A 36 0.76 -10.51 13.57
C ARG A 36 1.73 -10.96 12.46
N PHE A 37 3.01 -10.90 12.76
CA PHE A 37 4.08 -11.30 11.85
C PHE A 37 4.37 -12.79 12.02
N ILE A 38 4.22 -13.57 10.94
CA ILE A 38 4.58 -14.98 10.91
C ILE A 38 6.05 -15.05 10.52
N LYS A 39 6.88 -15.27 11.53
CA LYS A 39 8.33 -15.26 11.43
C LYS A 39 8.88 -16.67 11.29
N ARG A 40 9.95 -16.82 10.53
CA ARG A 40 10.81 -18.01 10.47
C ARG A 40 12.25 -17.53 10.51
N GLU A 41 13.12 -18.25 11.20
CA GLU A 41 14.51 -17.86 11.39
C GLU A 41 15.24 -17.53 10.08
N SER A 42 15.06 -18.35 9.03
CA SER A 42 15.65 -18.11 7.73
C SER A 42 15.15 -16.82 7.06
N ALA A 43 13.85 -16.51 7.21
CA ALA A 43 13.24 -15.29 6.69
C ALA A 43 13.69 -14.05 7.48
N GLU A 44 13.77 -14.14 8.81
CA GLU A 44 14.22 -13.04 9.65
C GLU A 44 15.68 -12.67 9.36
N ARG A 45 16.55 -13.67 9.15
CA ARG A 45 17.94 -13.42 8.70
C ARG A 45 18.00 -12.67 7.39
N SER A 46 17.01 -12.88 6.52
CA SER A 46 16.89 -12.20 5.24
C SER A 46 16.02 -10.91 5.31
N GLY A 47 15.56 -10.50 6.51
CA GLY A 47 14.82 -9.26 6.75
C GLY A 47 13.40 -9.24 6.16
N TYR A 48 12.67 -10.38 6.20
CA TYR A 48 11.25 -10.44 5.82
C TYR A 48 10.46 -11.40 6.71
N SER A 49 9.13 -11.26 6.74
CA SER A 49 8.20 -12.21 7.34
C SER A 49 7.63 -13.14 6.28
N GLN A 50 7.29 -14.38 6.65
CA GLN A 50 6.62 -15.31 5.73
C GLN A 50 5.21 -14.84 5.38
N ALA A 51 4.54 -14.21 6.35
CA ALA A 51 3.26 -13.55 6.15
C ALA A 51 3.05 -12.49 7.24
N VAL A 52 2.18 -11.54 6.97
CA VAL A 52 1.64 -10.61 7.96
C VAL A 52 0.12 -10.74 7.96
N VAL A 53 -0.46 -11.04 9.12
CA VAL A 53 -1.92 -11.08 9.30
C VAL A 53 -2.34 -9.76 9.90
N THR A 54 -3.33 -9.11 9.31
CA THR A 54 -3.87 -7.83 9.76
C THR A 54 -5.34 -7.95 10.10
N GLN A 55 -5.82 -7.15 11.07
CA GLN A 55 -7.23 -7.02 11.39
C GLN A 55 -7.53 -5.56 11.72
N GLY A 56 -8.58 -5.01 11.13
CA GLY A 56 -8.95 -3.60 11.25
C GLY A 56 -8.00 -2.66 10.51
N GLY A 57 -8.21 -1.36 10.70
CA GLY A 57 -7.42 -0.30 10.10
C GLY A 57 -7.72 -0.01 8.63
N ARG A 58 -6.99 0.95 8.06
CA ARG A 58 -7.06 1.36 6.65
C ARG A 58 -5.82 0.85 5.91
N THR A 59 -6.01 0.32 4.71
CA THR A 59 -4.90 -0.10 3.85
C THR A 59 -4.44 1.08 3.00
N ILE A 60 -3.13 1.31 2.99
CA ILE A 60 -2.44 2.24 2.09
C ILE A 60 -1.73 1.42 1.02
N TRP A 61 -2.08 1.65 -0.24
CA TRP A 61 -1.42 1.06 -1.39
C TRP A 61 -0.38 2.04 -1.93
N LEU A 62 0.89 1.67 -1.86
CA LEU A 62 2.01 2.48 -2.31
C LEU A 62 2.39 2.08 -3.74
N ALA A 63 2.58 3.06 -4.60
CA ALA A 63 3.16 2.85 -5.92
C ALA A 63 4.62 2.35 -5.82
N GLY A 64 5.22 2.00 -6.95
CA GLY A 64 6.65 1.76 -7.02
C GLY A 64 7.44 3.04 -6.74
N HIS A 65 8.41 2.94 -5.84
CA HIS A 65 9.34 4.01 -5.49
C HIS A 65 10.75 3.60 -5.87
N THR A 66 11.46 4.49 -6.53
CA THR A 66 12.90 4.33 -6.86
C THR A 66 13.73 5.34 -6.08
N GLY A 67 15.03 5.09 -5.97
CA GLY A 67 15.99 5.98 -5.33
C GLY A 67 17.02 6.54 -6.30
N ALA A 68 16.71 6.69 -7.58
CA ALA A 68 17.68 7.13 -8.60
C ALA A 68 18.22 8.55 -8.39
N VAL A 69 17.49 9.38 -7.62
CA VAL A 69 17.88 10.72 -7.23
C VAL A 69 17.65 10.93 -5.73
N ASP A 70 18.42 11.83 -5.12
CA ASP A 70 18.18 12.29 -3.74
C ASP A 70 17.09 13.38 -3.68
N ALA A 71 16.79 13.87 -2.46
CA ALA A 71 15.79 14.90 -2.22
C ALA A 71 16.12 16.25 -2.90
N SER A 72 17.37 16.49 -3.28
CA SER A 72 17.80 17.69 -4.02
C SER A 72 17.73 17.51 -5.54
N GLY A 73 17.40 16.31 -6.03
CA GLY A 73 17.40 15.95 -7.43
C GLY A 73 18.76 15.52 -7.97
N LYS A 74 19.78 15.37 -7.12
CA LYS A 74 21.10 14.88 -7.52
C LYS A 74 21.02 13.39 -7.84
N SER A 75 21.64 12.98 -8.97
CA SER A 75 21.72 11.57 -9.37
C SER A 75 22.49 10.73 -8.36
N LEU A 76 21.93 9.55 -8.05
CA LEU A 76 22.52 8.50 -7.25
C LEU A 76 22.85 7.26 -8.11
N ALA A 77 23.02 7.44 -9.43
CA ALA A 77 23.35 6.37 -10.37
C ALA A 77 24.59 5.60 -9.91
N GLY A 78 24.51 4.26 -9.88
CA GLY A 78 25.60 3.38 -9.47
C GLY A 78 25.84 3.25 -7.97
N ASP A 79 25.22 4.06 -7.12
CA ASP A 79 25.35 3.98 -5.65
C ASP A 79 24.16 3.27 -5.04
N LEU A 80 24.29 1.96 -4.83
CA LEU A 80 23.23 1.13 -4.25
C LEU A 80 22.82 1.60 -2.85
N ASP A 81 23.80 1.90 -1.99
CA ASP A 81 23.52 2.27 -0.59
C ASP A 81 22.71 3.56 -0.54
N ALA A 82 23.13 4.58 -1.30
CA ALA A 82 22.40 5.84 -1.39
C ALA A 82 20.99 5.64 -1.97
N GLN A 83 20.83 4.82 -3.01
CA GLN A 83 19.53 4.52 -3.60
C GLN A 83 18.60 3.78 -2.63
N VAL A 84 19.10 2.82 -1.86
CA VAL A 84 18.30 2.12 -0.83
C VAL A 84 17.82 3.11 0.23
N HIS A 85 18.68 3.99 0.73
CA HIS A 85 18.25 5.00 1.69
C HIS A 85 17.23 5.98 1.08
N ALA A 86 17.43 6.41 -0.14
CA ALA A 86 16.52 7.32 -0.84
C ALA A 86 15.13 6.72 -1.07
N VAL A 87 15.04 5.46 -1.51
CA VAL A 87 13.74 4.81 -1.71
C VAL A 87 12.97 4.61 -0.40
N PHE A 88 13.64 4.23 0.69
CA PHE A 88 12.97 4.12 1.99
C PHE A 88 12.59 5.49 2.57
N ALA A 89 13.36 6.53 2.32
CA ALA A 89 12.98 7.90 2.67
C ALA A 89 11.73 8.36 1.89
N ALA A 90 11.66 8.10 0.60
CA ALA A 90 10.49 8.39 -0.23
C ALA A 90 9.23 7.64 0.25
N LEU A 91 9.36 6.32 0.53
CA LEU A 91 8.27 5.52 1.11
C LEU A 91 7.81 6.07 2.46
N SER A 92 8.76 6.48 3.32
CA SER A 92 8.46 7.08 4.63
C SER A 92 7.70 8.40 4.48
N GLY A 93 8.09 9.26 3.55
CA GLY A 93 7.40 10.51 3.24
C GLY A 93 5.97 10.29 2.79
N THR A 94 5.76 9.42 1.79
CA THR A 94 4.43 9.07 1.28
C THR A 94 3.54 8.45 2.37
N LEU A 95 4.10 7.58 3.22
CA LEU A 95 3.37 7.00 4.34
C LEU A 95 2.97 8.06 5.36
N ALA A 96 3.87 9.00 5.68
CA ALA A 96 3.59 10.08 6.63
C ALA A 96 2.43 10.97 6.18
N GLU A 97 2.32 11.31 4.89
CA GLU A 97 1.20 12.04 4.31
C GLU A 97 -0.13 11.28 4.49
N ALA A 98 -0.09 9.94 4.47
CA ALA A 98 -1.25 9.08 4.70
C ALA A 98 -1.49 8.73 6.19
N GLY A 99 -0.72 9.30 7.11
CA GLY A 99 -0.81 9.06 8.56
C GLY A 99 -0.15 7.78 9.03
N GLY A 100 0.82 7.25 8.27
CA GLY A 100 1.55 6.02 8.55
C GLY A 100 3.06 6.22 8.68
N LYS A 101 3.77 5.12 8.87
CA LYS A 101 5.24 5.05 8.97
C LYS A 101 5.75 3.73 8.41
N LEU A 102 7.06 3.58 8.19
CA LEU A 102 7.66 2.37 7.63
C LEU A 102 7.29 1.08 8.38
N SER A 103 7.16 1.14 9.72
CA SER A 103 6.74 -0.01 10.53
C SER A 103 5.26 -0.41 10.34
N ASP A 104 4.50 0.37 9.58
CA ASP A 104 3.13 0.03 9.20
C ASP A 104 3.05 -0.80 7.92
N MET A 105 4.14 -0.93 7.19
CA MET A 105 4.20 -1.79 6.01
C MET A 105 3.95 -3.25 6.39
N VAL A 106 3.05 -3.90 5.63
CA VAL A 106 2.69 -5.30 5.82
C VAL A 106 3.18 -6.18 4.69
N THR A 107 3.40 -5.62 3.52
CA THR A 107 4.00 -6.32 2.38
C THR A 107 4.82 -5.37 1.52
N MET A 108 5.85 -5.91 0.87
CA MET A 108 6.60 -5.20 -0.16
C MET A 108 7.15 -6.16 -1.21
N THR A 109 7.20 -5.70 -2.46
CA THR A 109 7.93 -6.34 -3.54
C THR A 109 9.13 -5.46 -3.90
N VAL A 110 10.28 -6.08 -3.97
CA VAL A 110 11.55 -5.41 -4.33
C VAL A 110 11.99 -5.90 -5.69
N PHE A 111 12.12 -5.00 -6.62
CA PHE A 111 12.71 -5.26 -7.94
C PHE A 111 14.16 -4.80 -7.91
N LEU A 112 15.07 -5.67 -8.32
CA LEU A 112 16.51 -5.41 -8.37
C LEU A 112 17.01 -5.68 -9.80
N THR A 113 17.83 -4.77 -10.34
CA THR A 113 18.41 -4.94 -11.68
C THR A 113 19.66 -5.81 -11.69
N ASP A 114 20.27 -6.07 -10.54
CA ASP A 114 21.46 -6.91 -10.40
C ASP A 114 21.36 -7.83 -9.19
N PRO A 115 21.41 -9.17 -9.36
CA PRO A 115 21.36 -10.13 -8.25
C PRO A 115 22.54 -10.00 -7.27
N ARG A 116 23.69 -9.43 -7.69
CA ARG A 116 24.85 -9.18 -6.84
C ARG A 116 24.55 -8.18 -5.72
N ASN A 117 23.56 -7.32 -5.93
CA ASN A 117 23.11 -6.31 -4.97
C ASN A 117 22.25 -6.89 -3.84
N HIS A 118 21.76 -8.14 -3.95
CA HIS A 118 20.82 -8.75 -3.00
C HIS A 118 21.31 -8.75 -1.56
N ARG A 119 22.55 -9.18 -1.33
CA ARG A 119 23.09 -9.27 0.03
C ARG A 119 23.16 -7.88 0.67
N ARG A 120 23.70 -6.89 -0.05
CA ARG A 120 23.84 -5.54 0.48
C ARG A 120 22.48 -4.88 0.73
N PHE A 121 21.55 -5.05 -0.19
CA PHE A 121 20.15 -4.61 0.01
C PHE A 121 19.53 -5.24 1.28
N THR A 122 19.73 -6.54 1.50
CA THR A 122 19.20 -7.24 2.68
C THR A 122 19.77 -6.68 3.98
N GLU A 123 21.07 -6.39 4.04
CA GLU A 123 21.74 -5.77 5.19
C GLU A 123 21.12 -4.40 5.51
N LEU A 124 21.02 -3.53 4.51
CA LEU A 124 20.47 -2.17 4.64
C LEU A 124 18.98 -2.20 5.04
N ARG A 125 18.17 -3.05 4.38
CA ARG A 125 16.76 -3.22 4.70
C ARG A 125 16.55 -3.59 6.17
N ARG A 126 17.34 -4.52 6.71
CA ARG A 126 17.26 -4.91 8.12
C ARG A 126 17.59 -3.76 9.05
N GLN A 127 18.60 -2.96 8.72
CA GLN A 127 18.97 -1.77 9.52
C GLN A 127 17.84 -0.72 9.52
N ILE A 128 17.21 -0.49 8.36
CA ILE A 128 16.17 0.53 8.19
C ILE A 128 14.86 0.10 8.85
N LEU A 129 14.42 -1.16 8.66
CA LEU A 129 13.11 -1.63 9.12
C LEU A 129 13.13 -2.17 10.56
N GLY A 130 14.28 -2.54 11.11
CA GLY A 130 14.42 -3.06 12.48
C GLY A 130 13.94 -4.51 12.62
N GLU A 131 12.86 -4.77 13.37
CA GLU A 131 12.49 -6.13 13.80
C GLU A 131 11.25 -6.71 13.15
N ASN A 132 10.27 -5.87 12.81
CA ASN A 132 8.98 -6.30 12.27
C ASN A 132 8.96 -6.11 10.76
N PHE A 133 9.54 -7.09 10.06
CA PHE A 133 9.67 -7.04 8.61
C PHE A 133 8.34 -7.33 7.92
N PRO A 134 7.97 -6.59 6.85
CA PRO A 134 6.84 -6.94 6.00
C PRO A 134 7.04 -8.31 5.32
N ALA A 135 5.95 -8.94 4.89
CA ALA A 135 6.04 -10.04 3.94
C ALA A 135 6.68 -9.50 2.65
N SER A 136 7.67 -10.21 2.08
CA SER A 136 8.44 -9.65 0.98
C SER A 136 8.83 -10.69 -0.06
N ALA A 137 8.83 -10.25 -1.33
CA ALA A 137 9.51 -10.92 -2.43
C ALA A 137 10.61 -10.03 -2.99
N ALA A 138 11.75 -10.62 -3.37
CA ALA A 138 12.77 -9.98 -4.17
C ALA A 138 12.77 -10.60 -5.57
N ILE A 139 12.66 -9.75 -6.60
CA ILE A 139 12.55 -10.16 -7.99
C ILE A 139 13.67 -9.49 -8.78
N TYR A 140 14.35 -10.27 -9.61
CA TYR A 140 15.38 -9.74 -10.50
C TYR A 140 14.79 -9.49 -11.88
N ILE A 141 15.07 -8.30 -12.40
CA ILE A 141 14.59 -7.84 -13.69
C ILE A 141 15.74 -7.29 -14.52
N SER A 142 15.55 -7.20 -15.82
CA SER A 142 16.58 -6.69 -16.72
C SER A 142 16.83 -5.20 -16.58
N HIS A 143 15.77 -4.39 -16.34
CA HIS A 143 15.85 -2.94 -16.18
C HIS A 143 14.57 -2.39 -15.55
N LEU A 144 14.64 -1.21 -14.99
CA LEU A 144 13.54 -0.37 -14.52
C LEU A 144 13.23 0.73 -15.55
N ALA A 145 12.11 1.41 -15.38
CA ALA A 145 11.73 2.52 -16.25
C ALA A 145 12.77 3.65 -16.27
N ASN A 146 13.39 3.93 -15.10
CA ASN A 146 14.57 4.78 -15.01
C ASN A 146 15.83 3.91 -15.10
N PRO A 147 16.69 4.07 -16.13
CA PRO A 147 17.89 3.25 -16.31
C PRO A 147 18.94 3.42 -15.20
N ASP A 148 18.93 4.55 -14.48
CA ASP A 148 19.83 4.82 -13.36
C ASP A 148 19.37 4.16 -12.06
N ALA A 149 18.13 3.64 -11.99
CA ALA A 149 17.60 2.97 -10.82
C ALA A 149 18.13 1.53 -10.73
N LEU A 150 18.73 1.19 -9.60
CA LEU A 150 19.21 -0.16 -9.29
C LEU A 150 18.14 -1.00 -8.59
N LEU A 151 17.13 -0.34 -7.99
CA LEU A 151 16.01 -0.99 -7.34
C LEU A 151 14.74 -0.14 -7.41
N GLU A 152 13.61 -0.84 -7.26
CA GLU A 152 12.29 -0.26 -7.04
C GLU A 152 11.57 -1.05 -5.96
N ILE A 153 10.81 -0.39 -5.09
CA ILE A 153 10.01 -1.02 -4.06
C ILE A 153 8.56 -0.61 -4.20
N GLN A 154 7.67 -1.60 -4.34
CA GLN A 154 6.23 -1.45 -4.20
C GLN A 154 5.80 -2.05 -2.86
N ALA A 155 4.87 -1.40 -2.15
CA ALA A 155 4.48 -1.83 -0.82
C ALA A 155 3.00 -1.60 -0.51
N ALA A 156 2.51 -2.21 0.57
CA ALA A 156 1.26 -1.82 1.21
C ALA A 156 1.47 -1.73 2.72
N ALA A 157 0.73 -0.82 3.35
CA ALA A 157 0.74 -0.61 4.80
C ALA A 157 -0.68 -0.67 5.37
N VAL A 158 -0.80 -0.93 6.68
CA VAL A 158 -2.07 -0.89 7.40
C VAL A 158 -1.92 0.05 8.59
N VAL A 159 -2.76 1.09 8.63
CA VAL A 159 -2.77 2.15 9.64
C VAL A 159 -4.13 2.26 10.33
N ALA A 160 -4.20 3.01 11.42
CA ALA A 160 -5.44 3.26 12.16
C ALA A 160 -6.49 4.05 11.35
#